data_cd7614fd2f8740bb1bec8e3ac9e3a806
#
_entry.id   cd7614fd2f8740bb1bec8e3ac9e3a806
#
_cell.length_a   1.000
_cell.length_b   1.000
_cell.length_c   1.000
_cell.angle_alpha   90.00
_cell.angle_beta   90.00
_cell.angle_gamma   90.00
#
_symmetry.space_group_name_H-M   'P 1'
#
loop_
_entity.id
_entity.type
_entity.pdbx_description
1 polymer ?
#
loop_
_entity_poly.entity_id
_entity_poly.type
_entity_poly.pdbx_seq_one_letter_code
_entity_poly.pdbx_strand_id
1 'polypeptide(L)'
;MRVGMGYDVHKLVKDRKLIMGGVEIPYELGLLGHSDADVLLHAIMDALLGAAALGDIGKHFPDTDDRYKGISSIRLLEEVGKKIDEANYIIENIDA
;
A
#
# COMPACT_ATOMS: atom_id res chain seq x y z
N MET A 1 3.69 -8.21 21.70
CA MET A 1 3.51 -8.53 20.27
C MET A 1 2.21 -7.93 19.76
N ARG A 2 2.22 -7.38 18.54
CA ARG A 2 1.02 -6.87 17.87
C ARG A 2 0.81 -7.59 16.56
N VAL A 3 -0.43 -7.71 16.14
CA VAL A 3 -0.81 -8.35 14.87
C VAL A 3 -1.72 -7.40 14.11
N GLY A 4 -1.52 -7.31 12.82
CA GLY A 4 -2.38 -6.54 11.94
C GLY A 4 -2.75 -7.36 10.71
N MET A 5 -3.89 -7.04 10.13
CA MET A 5 -4.36 -7.66 8.90
C MET A 5 -4.72 -6.56 7.89
N GLY A 6 -4.35 -6.78 6.64
CA GLY A 6 -4.72 -5.89 5.55
C GLY A 6 -5.38 -6.66 4.43
N TYR A 7 -6.38 -6.03 3.83
CA TYR A 7 -7.06 -6.55 2.65
C TYR A 7 -7.32 -5.38 1.71
N ASP A 8 -7.01 -5.57 0.45
CA ASP A 8 -7.23 -4.53 -0.55
C ASP A 8 -7.76 -5.13 -1.85
N VAL A 9 -8.51 -4.34 -2.59
CA VAL A 9 -9.06 -4.74 -3.87
C VAL A 9 -9.11 -3.54 -4.82
N HIS A 10 -8.73 -3.78 -6.06
CA HIS A 10 -8.81 -2.80 -7.14
C HIS A 10 -9.41 -3.45 -8.38
N LYS A 11 -10.13 -2.65 -9.17
CA LYS A 11 -10.72 -3.13 -10.42
C LYS A 11 -9.65 -3.22 -11.49
N LEU A 12 -9.66 -4.30 -12.28
CA LEU A 12 -8.85 -4.43 -13.48
C LEU A 12 -9.48 -3.66 -14.63
N VAL A 13 -8.70 -2.80 -15.25
CA VAL A 13 -9.16 -1.95 -16.37
C VAL A 13 -8.11 -1.89 -17.47
N LYS A 14 -8.54 -1.44 -18.65
CA LYS A 14 -7.64 -1.20 -19.79
C LYS A 14 -6.76 0.01 -19.55
N ASP A 15 -5.64 0.08 -20.25
CA ASP A 15 -4.73 1.23 -20.28
C ASP A 15 -4.09 1.57 -18.93
N ARG A 16 -3.93 0.54 -18.10
CA ARG A 16 -3.22 0.64 -16.82
C ARG A 16 -2.18 -0.48 -16.74
N LYS A 17 -1.04 -0.16 -16.16
CA LYS A 17 -0.03 -1.16 -15.83
C LYS A 17 -0.50 -2.00 -14.65
N LEU A 18 -0.17 -3.29 -14.68
CA LEU A 18 -0.40 -4.19 -13.55
C LEU A 18 0.87 -4.23 -12.71
N ILE A 19 0.80 -3.63 -11.53
CA ILE A 19 1.95 -3.56 -10.62
C ILE A 19 1.57 -4.26 -9.32
N MET A 20 2.40 -5.22 -8.91
CA MET A 20 2.18 -5.99 -7.69
C MET A 20 3.50 -6.20 -6.98
N GLY A 21 3.58 -5.79 -5.70
CA GLY A 21 4.81 -5.87 -4.93
C GLY A 21 5.93 -5.00 -5.52
N GLY A 22 5.58 -3.90 -6.19
CA GLY A 22 6.52 -3.02 -6.86
C GLY A 22 7.01 -3.52 -8.22
N VAL A 23 6.50 -4.66 -8.69
CA VAL A 23 6.93 -5.28 -9.96
C VAL A 23 5.84 -5.10 -11.02
N GLU A 24 6.23 -4.62 -12.20
CA GLU A 24 5.32 -4.55 -13.33
C GLU A 24 5.18 -5.95 -13.96
N ILE A 25 3.95 -6.43 -14.00
CA ILE A 25 3.61 -7.74 -14.56
C ILE A 25 3.08 -7.52 -15.98
N PRO A 26 3.65 -8.15 -17.01
CA PRO A 26 3.14 -8.04 -18.38
C PRO A 26 1.72 -8.63 -18.48
N TYR A 27 0.74 -7.75 -18.65
CA TYR A 27 -0.66 -8.16 -18.79
C TYR A 27 -1.43 -7.06 -19.52
N GLU A 28 -2.52 -7.44 -20.16
CA GLU A 28 -3.34 -6.52 -20.95
C GLU A 28 -4.17 -5.54 -20.12
N LEU A 29 -4.42 -5.87 -18.85
CA LEU A 29 -5.16 -5.03 -17.91
C LEU A 29 -4.27 -4.65 -16.75
N GLY A 30 -4.60 -3.55 -16.08
CA GLY A 30 -3.95 -3.12 -14.84
C GLY A 30 -4.96 -2.68 -13.82
N LEU A 31 -4.51 -2.48 -12.59
CA LEU A 31 -5.36 -2.10 -11.48
C LEU A 31 -5.65 -0.60 -11.50
N LEU A 32 -6.90 -0.23 -11.26
CA LEU A 32 -7.35 1.16 -11.21
C LEU A 32 -7.21 1.72 -9.80
N GLY A 33 -6.57 2.87 -9.68
CA GLY A 33 -6.44 3.58 -8.43
C GLY A 33 -5.75 4.91 -8.61
N HIS A 34 -5.72 5.72 -7.55
CA HIS A 34 -5.11 7.05 -7.55
C HIS A 34 -3.58 6.98 -7.68
N SER A 35 -2.95 6.05 -6.94
CA SER A 35 -1.52 5.73 -7.05
C SER A 35 -1.30 4.72 -8.19
N ASP A 36 -0.24 3.94 -8.15
CA ASP A 36 -0.03 2.83 -9.08
C ASP A 36 -0.97 1.64 -8.82
N ALA A 37 -1.80 1.72 -7.79
CA ALA A 37 -2.78 0.71 -7.41
C ALA A 37 -2.17 -0.67 -7.13
N ASP A 38 -0.98 -0.69 -6.52
CA ASP A 38 -0.31 -1.92 -6.10
C ASP A 38 -1.09 -2.56 -4.95
N VAL A 39 -1.96 -3.51 -5.28
CA VAL A 39 -2.89 -4.11 -4.31
C VAL A 39 -2.15 -4.87 -3.20
N LEU A 40 -1.02 -5.49 -3.52
CA LEU A 40 -0.24 -6.23 -2.53
C LEU A 40 0.39 -5.29 -1.49
N LEU A 41 1.03 -4.23 -1.95
CA LEU A 41 1.65 -3.25 -1.04
C LEU A 41 0.61 -2.49 -0.24
N HIS A 42 -0.55 -2.18 -0.82
CA HIS A 42 -1.64 -1.53 -0.09
C HIS A 42 -2.14 -2.40 1.07
N ALA A 43 -2.31 -3.71 0.84
CA ALA A 43 -2.72 -4.63 1.89
C ALA A 43 -1.66 -4.73 3.00
N ILE A 44 -0.39 -4.79 2.63
CA ILE A 44 0.72 -4.82 3.59
C ILE A 44 0.75 -3.54 4.44
N MET A 45 0.62 -2.37 3.80
CA MET A 45 0.60 -1.10 4.51
C MET A 45 -0.55 -1.00 5.50
N ASP A 46 -1.74 -1.43 5.10
CA ASP A 46 -2.90 -1.44 6.00
C ASP A 46 -2.67 -2.37 7.19
N ALA A 47 -2.07 -3.54 6.96
CA ALA A 47 -1.73 -4.45 8.05
C ALA A 47 -0.75 -3.83 9.04
N LEU A 48 0.29 -3.16 8.54
CA LEU A 48 1.30 -2.51 9.39
C LEU A 48 0.71 -1.35 10.19
N LEU A 49 -0.03 -0.48 9.53
CA LEU A 49 -0.69 0.65 10.19
C LEU A 49 -1.72 0.19 11.22
N GLY A 50 -2.50 -0.85 10.87
CA GLY A 50 -3.48 -1.43 11.79
C GLY A 50 -2.84 -2.03 13.03
N ALA A 51 -1.75 -2.78 12.87
CA ALA A 51 -1.03 -3.38 14.00
C ALA A 51 -0.48 -2.31 14.95
N ALA A 52 -0.05 -1.17 14.40
CA ALA A 52 0.49 -0.05 15.19
C ALA A 52 -0.61 0.89 15.70
N ALA A 53 -1.88 0.61 15.41
CA ALA A 53 -3.02 1.47 15.76
C ALA A 53 -2.90 2.89 15.17
N LEU A 54 -2.35 2.99 13.96
CA LEU A 54 -2.15 4.26 13.26
C LEU A 54 -3.22 4.53 12.17
N GLY A 55 -4.23 3.69 12.08
CA GLY A 55 -5.30 3.84 11.09
C GLY A 55 -5.05 3.01 9.84
N ASP A 56 -5.27 3.60 8.68
CA ASP A 56 -5.14 2.94 7.38
C ASP A 56 -4.49 3.86 6.35
N ILE A 57 -4.24 3.34 5.15
CA ILE A 57 -3.59 4.11 4.09
C ILE A 57 -4.44 5.27 3.59
N GLY A 58 -5.76 5.14 3.59
CA GLY A 58 -6.66 6.23 3.19
C GLY A 58 -6.56 7.44 4.10
N LYS A 59 -6.26 7.23 5.37
CA LYS A 59 -6.04 8.30 6.34
C LYS A 59 -4.72 9.03 6.11
N HIS A 60 -3.65 8.29 5.78
CA HIS A 60 -2.31 8.86 5.61
C HIS A 60 -2.06 9.37 4.19
N PHE A 61 -2.65 8.73 3.19
CA PHE A 61 -2.44 9.02 1.77
C PHE A 61 -3.79 9.11 1.04
N PRO A 62 -4.59 10.16 1.32
CA PRO A 62 -5.94 10.26 0.75
C PRO A 62 -5.91 10.42 -0.78
N ASP A 63 -6.87 9.80 -1.46
CA ASP A 63 -7.03 9.86 -2.92
C ASP A 63 -7.32 11.28 -3.43
N THR A 64 -7.71 12.18 -2.54
CA THR A 64 -7.98 13.57 -2.87
C THR A 64 -6.71 14.42 -2.93
N ASP A 65 -5.57 13.88 -2.53
CA ASP A 65 -4.29 14.60 -2.50
C ASP A 65 -3.51 14.32 -3.78
N ASP A 66 -3.32 15.34 -4.60
CA ASP A 66 -2.62 15.23 -5.89
C ASP A 66 -1.15 14.82 -5.77
N ARG A 67 -0.53 14.97 -4.59
CA ARG A 67 0.84 14.52 -4.35
C ARG A 67 0.99 13.01 -4.56
N TYR A 68 -0.08 12.26 -4.38
CA TYR A 68 -0.06 10.80 -4.46
C TYR A 68 -0.58 10.26 -5.80
N LYS A 69 -1.00 11.15 -6.70
CA LYS A 69 -1.50 10.75 -8.01
C LYS A 69 -0.40 10.09 -8.82
N GLY A 70 -0.61 8.84 -9.22
CA GLY A 70 0.35 8.08 -10.00
C GLY A 70 1.61 7.66 -9.26
N ILE A 71 1.68 7.88 -7.95
CA ILE A 71 2.88 7.58 -7.15
C ILE A 71 3.11 6.07 -7.06
N SER A 72 4.39 5.67 -7.02
CA SER A 72 4.75 4.29 -6.72
C SER A 72 4.40 3.96 -5.27
N SER A 73 3.69 2.85 -5.07
CA SER A 73 3.33 2.38 -3.72
C SER A 73 4.55 1.96 -2.89
N ILE A 74 5.69 1.68 -3.52
CA ILE A 74 6.96 1.49 -2.81
C ILE A 74 7.31 2.74 -1.99
N ARG A 75 7.11 3.92 -2.55
CA ARG A 75 7.34 5.18 -1.84
C ARG A 75 6.40 5.36 -0.65
N LEU A 76 5.13 4.99 -0.82
CA LEU A 76 4.17 5.02 0.28
C LEU A 76 4.57 4.03 1.37
N LEU A 77 5.03 2.84 0.99
CA LEU A 77 5.50 1.83 1.94
C LEU A 77 6.71 2.32 2.73
N GLU A 78 7.64 3.04 2.10
CA GLU A 78 8.77 3.65 2.78
C GLU A 78 8.31 4.63 3.87
N GLU A 79 7.30 5.44 3.56
CA GLU A 79 6.70 6.37 4.54
C GLU A 79 6.02 5.64 5.69
N VAL A 80 5.32 4.54 5.40
CA VAL A 80 4.72 3.70 6.44
C VAL A 80 5.80 3.11 7.34
N GLY A 81 6.90 2.61 6.74
CA GLY A 81 8.03 2.08 7.49
C GLY A 81 8.61 3.10 8.48
N LYS A 82 8.74 4.35 8.06
CA LYS A 82 9.18 5.45 8.93
C LYS A 82 8.22 5.66 10.10
N LYS A 83 6.91 5.63 9.83
CA LYS A 83 5.90 5.81 10.88
C LYS A 83 5.93 4.68 11.92
N ILE A 84 6.14 3.44 11.47
CA ILE A 84 6.29 2.28 12.33
C ILE A 84 7.53 2.44 13.23
N ASP A 85 8.64 2.84 12.64
CA ASP A 85 9.89 3.08 13.36
C ASP A 85 9.76 4.20 14.38
N GLU A 86 9.16 5.32 13.99
CA GLU A 86 8.91 6.46 14.89
C GLU A 86 8.00 6.10 16.06
N ALA A 87 7.11 5.14 15.87
CA ALA A 87 6.24 4.62 16.93
C ALA A 87 6.92 3.57 17.81
N ASN A 88 8.21 3.30 17.57
CA ASN A 88 9.04 2.35 18.31
C ASN A 88 8.59 0.90 18.18
N TYR A 89 8.07 0.52 17.03
CA TYR A 89 7.74 -0.87 16.70
C TYR A 89 8.77 -1.47 15.75
N ILE A 90 8.94 -2.77 15.85
CA ILE A 90 9.78 -3.57 14.97
C ILE A 90 8.89 -4.53 14.22
N ILE A 91 9.09 -4.63 12.90
CA ILE A 91 8.37 -5.61 12.08
C ILE A 91 9.08 -6.95 12.21
N GLU A 92 8.40 -7.92 12.81
CA GLU A 92 8.95 -9.26 13.01
C GLU A 92 8.71 -10.17 11.81
N ASN A 93 7.51 -10.10 11.20
CA ASN A 93 7.12 -10.99 10.12
C ASN A 93 5.99 -10.38 9.32
N ILE A 94 6.02 -10.61 8.01
CA ILE A 94 4.93 -10.28 7.09
C ILE A 94 4.63 -11.53 6.27
N ASP A 95 3.37 -11.93 6.26
CA ASP A 95 2.87 -13.00 5.40
C ASP A 95 1.85 -12.40 4.44
N ALA A 96 2.08 -12.54 3.14
CA ALA A 96 1.26 -11.89 2.13
C ALA A 96 0.98 -12.83 0.95
#